data_89663e66581b67be8aa58597f28d3d37
#
_entry.id   89663e66581b67be8aa58597f28d3d37
#
_cell.length_a   1.000
_cell.length_b   1.000
_cell.length_c   1.000
_cell.angle_alpha   90.00
_cell.angle_beta   90.00
_cell.angle_gamma   90.00
#
_symmetry.space_group_name_H-M   'P 1'
#
loop_
_entity.id
_entity.type
_entity.pdbx_description
1 polymer ?
#
loop_
_entity_poly.entity_id
_entity_poly.type
_entity_poly.pdbx_seq_one_letter_code
_entity_poly.pdbx_strand_id
1 'polypeptide(L)'
;KPHIALNDYLTLSDKTTLNTSIYASYGKGGGSGPLGSYDGIYFEGANKRDIDGLIPWDKIAAGNAGISSKTILRNSVNNHSWYGILANLNHNIDQNWALSFGLDARTYKGEHFREVRDLMGGNDWQEAFKYAVDGDGGRSKTRTVDPNSTALWFVKTPAANRIAYDNDGKNTYAGLFGQVEYNDDK
;
A
#
# COMPACT_ATOMS: atom_id res chain seq x y z
N LYS A 1 4.58 -6.92 8.41
CA LYS A 1 3.22 -7.17 7.88
C LYS A 1 2.60 -8.27 8.71
N PRO A 2 1.80 -7.97 9.76
CA PRO A 2 1.06 -9.01 10.46
C PRO A 2 0.02 -9.60 9.51
N HIS A 3 -0.11 -10.90 9.61
CA HIS A 3 -1.18 -11.68 9.02
C HIS A 3 -1.76 -12.55 10.14
N ILE A 4 -3.07 -12.47 10.33
CA ILE A 4 -3.80 -13.24 11.33
C ILE A 4 -4.84 -14.05 10.59
N ALA A 5 -4.94 -15.33 10.91
CA ALA A 5 -5.99 -16.20 10.42
C ALA A 5 -6.60 -17.00 11.58
N LEU A 6 -7.90 -17.10 11.58
CA LEU A 6 -8.67 -17.99 12.42
C LEU A 6 -9.29 -19.07 11.53
N ASN A 7 -8.92 -20.31 11.78
CA ASN A 7 -9.46 -21.46 11.07
C ASN A 7 -10.36 -22.24 12.02
N ASP A 8 -11.55 -22.54 11.55
CA ASP A 8 -12.54 -23.36 12.25
C ASP A 8 -12.90 -24.59 11.40
N TYR A 9 -12.98 -25.74 12.04
CA TYR A 9 -13.27 -27.03 11.42
C TYR A 9 -14.42 -27.67 12.18
N LEU A 10 -15.62 -27.54 11.64
CA LEU A 10 -16.84 -27.98 12.28
C LEU A 10 -17.35 -29.29 11.64
N THR A 11 -17.52 -30.32 12.43
CA THR A 11 -18.25 -31.54 12.04
C THR A 11 -19.71 -31.36 12.38
N LEU A 12 -20.54 -31.14 11.36
CA LEU A 12 -21.98 -30.94 11.52
C LEU A 12 -22.75 -32.27 11.65
N SER A 13 -22.21 -33.30 10.99
CA SER A 13 -22.71 -34.69 11.09
C SER A 13 -21.63 -35.65 10.59
N ASP A 14 -21.85 -36.94 10.66
CA ASP A 14 -20.96 -37.99 10.15
C ASP A 14 -20.67 -37.85 8.65
N LYS A 15 -21.50 -37.10 7.92
CA LYS A 15 -21.40 -36.90 6.48
C LYS A 15 -21.09 -35.45 6.09
N THR A 16 -21.07 -34.50 7.03
CA THR A 16 -21.03 -33.07 6.70
C THR A 16 -20.01 -32.34 7.55
N THR A 17 -19.09 -31.64 6.88
CA THR A 17 -18.13 -30.77 7.55
C THR A 17 -18.20 -29.35 6.98
N LEU A 18 -17.99 -28.37 7.83
CA LEU A 18 -17.82 -26.97 7.45
C LEU A 18 -16.45 -26.50 7.90
N ASN A 19 -15.66 -26.04 6.94
CA ASN A 19 -14.34 -25.47 7.17
C ASN A 19 -14.42 -23.97 6.89
N THR A 20 -14.04 -23.14 7.85
CA THR A 20 -14.08 -21.68 7.71
C THR A 20 -12.71 -21.09 8.05
N SER A 21 -12.23 -20.19 7.22
CA SER A 21 -11.03 -19.39 7.46
C SER A 21 -11.38 -17.91 7.38
N ILE A 22 -11.19 -17.19 8.48
CA ILE A 22 -11.29 -15.72 8.51
C ILE A 22 -9.88 -15.17 8.66
N TYR A 23 -9.50 -14.22 7.82
CA TYR A 23 -8.15 -13.69 7.84
C TYR A 23 -8.12 -12.18 7.71
N ALA A 24 -7.09 -11.59 8.31
CA ALA A 24 -6.78 -10.17 8.21
C ALA A 24 -5.28 -9.97 8.02
N SER A 25 -4.92 -9.02 7.18
CA SER A 25 -3.53 -8.57 7.02
C SER A 25 -3.49 -7.06 6.93
N TYR A 26 -2.51 -6.48 7.60
CA TYR A 26 -2.22 -5.05 7.49
C TYR A 26 -0.73 -4.86 7.19
N GLY A 27 -0.42 -4.09 6.17
CA GLY A 27 0.93 -3.76 5.78
C GLY A 27 1.14 -2.27 5.69
N LYS A 28 2.23 -1.78 6.27
CA LYS A 28 2.75 -0.43 6.05
C LYS A 28 4.16 -0.57 5.52
N GLY A 29 4.48 0.16 4.47
CA GLY A 29 5.79 0.13 3.88
C GLY A 29 5.97 1.23 2.87
N GLY A 30 7.23 1.42 2.44
CA GLY A 30 7.54 2.41 1.43
C GLY A 30 8.99 2.29 1.00
N GLY A 31 9.31 2.96 -0.11
CA GLY A 31 10.65 3.09 -0.64
C GLY A 31 11.10 4.54 -0.59
N SER A 32 12.24 4.80 0.05
CA SER A 32 12.83 6.13 0.09
C SER A 32 13.70 6.40 -1.14
N GLY A 33 13.81 7.68 -1.53
CA GLY A 33 14.66 8.13 -2.61
C GLY A 33 14.68 9.64 -2.69
N PRO A 34 15.60 10.23 -3.45
CA PRO A 34 15.65 11.68 -3.64
C PRO A 34 14.46 12.18 -4.45
N LEU A 35 14.05 13.41 -4.18
CA LEU A 35 13.10 14.19 -4.96
C LEU A 35 13.54 15.65 -4.94
N GLY A 36 13.56 16.29 -6.10
CA GLY A 36 13.95 17.69 -6.26
C GLY A 36 15.12 17.87 -7.19
N SER A 37 15.91 18.94 -7.06
CA SER A 37 17.03 19.26 -7.94
C SER A 37 18.28 19.62 -7.16
N TYR A 38 19.41 19.15 -7.64
CA TYR A 38 20.72 19.52 -7.18
C TYR A 38 21.62 19.77 -8.39
N ASP A 39 22.33 20.89 -8.38
CA ASP A 39 23.26 21.29 -9.45
C ASP A 39 22.66 21.19 -10.86
N GLY A 40 21.42 21.70 -11.01
CA GLY A 40 20.67 21.64 -12.28
C GLY A 40 20.16 20.25 -12.66
N ILE A 41 20.37 19.24 -11.82
CA ILE A 41 19.96 17.87 -12.03
C ILE A 41 18.68 17.61 -11.23
N TYR A 42 17.60 17.23 -11.92
CA TYR A 42 16.36 16.86 -11.27
C TYR A 42 16.38 15.38 -10.87
N PHE A 43 16.09 15.11 -9.60
CA PHE A 43 15.96 13.75 -9.07
C PHE A 43 14.48 13.37 -9.03
N GLU A 44 14.08 12.51 -9.94
CA GLU A 44 12.89 11.71 -9.82
C GLU A 44 13.30 10.25 -10.05
N GLY A 45 13.24 9.46 -9.00
CA GLY A 45 13.75 8.10 -9.05
C GLY A 45 15.28 8.00 -8.88
N ALA A 46 15.84 6.84 -9.17
CA ALA A 46 17.16 6.41 -8.73
C ALA A 46 18.37 6.90 -9.59
N ASN A 47 18.23 7.86 -10.47
CA ASN A 47 19.09 7.85 -11.66
C ASN A 47 20.18 8.91 -11.75
N LYS A 48 20.37 9.76 -10.73
CA LYS A 48 21.45 10.77 -10.77
C LYS A 48 22.42 10.52 -9.62
N ARG A 49 23.57 10.00 -10.01
CA ARG A 49 24.65 9.62 -9.12
C ARG A 49 25.87 10.44 -9.46
N ASP A 50 26.78 10.62 -8.50
CA ASP A 50 28.10 11.18 -8.75
C ASP A 50 29.00 10.22 -9.55
N ILE A 51 30.23 10.63 -9.74
CA ILE A 51 31.22 9.83 -10.48
C ILE A 51 31.48 8.45 -9.84
N ASP A 52 31.26 8.34 -8.53
CA ASP A 52 31.44 7.11 -7.76
C ASP A 52 30.19 6.21 -7.77
N GLY A 53 29.15 6.62 -8.51
CA GLY A 53 27.88 5.92 -8.60
C GLY A 53 26.97 6.07 -7.38
N LEU A 54 27.27 7.02 -6.50
CA LEU A 54 26.51 7.30 -5.27
C LEU A 54 25.67 8.57 -5.41
N ILE A 55 24.63 8.70 -4.60
CA ILE A 55 23.89 9.94 -4.46
C ILE A 55 24.71 10.86 -3.55
N PRO A 56 25.04 12.09 -3.97
CA PRO A 56 25.91 12.99 -3.21
C PRO A 56 25.15 13.68 -2.06
N TRP A 57 24.73 12.90 -1.05
CA TRP A 57 23.89 13.38 0.06
C TRP A 57 24.49 14.56 0.82
N ASP A 58 25.80 14.54 1.08
CA ASP A 58 26.48 15.63 1.80
C ASP A 58 26.44 16.94 1.03
N LYS A 59 26.61 16.89 -0.30
CA LYS A 59 26.51 18.06 -1.19
C LYS A 59 25.07 18.56 -1.27
N ILE A 60 24.08 17.66 -1.30
CA ILE A 60 22.66 18.00 -1.27
C ILE A 60 22.33 18.74 0.04
N ALA A 61 22.77 18.19 1.18
CA ALA A 61 22.54 18.80 2.48
C ALA A 61 23.20 20.18 2.61
N ALA A 62 24.43 20.33 2.14
CA ALA A 62 25.11 21.63 2.09
C ALA A 62 24.39 22.64 1.19
N GLY A 63 23.85 22.20 0.06
CA GLY A 63 23.09 23.04 -0.86
C GLY A 63 21.69 23.45 -0.38
N ASN A 64 21.15 22.74 0.61
CA ASN A 64 19.87 23.04 1.25
C ASN A 64 20.02 23.94 2.50
N ALA A 65 21.23 24.03 3.05
CA ALA A 65 21.45 24.70 4.35
C ALA A 65 20.94 26.14 4.37
N GLY A 66 20.05 26.46 5.34
CA GLY A 66 19.53 27.80 5.57
C GLY A 66 18.44 28.27 4.59
N ILE A 67 17.99 27.42 3.68
CA ILE A 67 16.94 27.73 2.69
C ILE A 67 15.85 26.63 2.68
N SER A 68 14.76 26.85 1.93
CA SER A 68 13.85 25.76 1.57
C SER A 68 14.58 24.69 0.79
N SER A 69 14.34 23.42 1.11
CA SER A 69 15.02 22.30 0.48
C SER A 69 14.80 22.28 -1.03
N LYS A 70 15.88 22.20 -1.79
CA LYS A 70 15.82 21.98 -3.25
C LYS A 70 15.72 20.50 -3.57
N THR A 71 16.24 19.64 -2.70
CA THR A 71 16.15 18.18 -2.77
C THR A 71 15.87 17.63 -1.38
N ILE A 72 14.94 16.72 -1.32
CA ILE A 72 14.53 16.02 -0.08
C ILE A 72 14.75 14.52 -0.23
N LEU A 73 14.79 13.83 0.89
CA LEU A 73 14.53 12.39 0.94
C LEU A 73 13.01 12.20 1.03
N ARG A 74 12.40 11.70 -0.01
CA ARG A 74 10.99 11.35 -0.03
C ARG A 74 10.79 9.89 0.33
N ASN A 75 9.62 9.53 0.79
CA ASN A 75 9.15 8.16 0.94
C ASN A 75 7.93 7.92 0.04
N SER A 76 7.98 6.92 -0.83
CA SER A 76 6.82 6.44 -1.57
C SER A 76 6.16 5.36 -0.74
N VAL A 77 5.04 5.70 -0.14
CA VAL A 77 4.32 4.83 0.79
C VAL A 77 3.38 3.91 0.03
N ASN A 78 3.38 2.63 0.42
CA ASN A 78 2.50 1.59 -0.07
C ASN A 78 1.94 0.84 1.13
N ASN A 79 0.80 1.30 1.64
CA ASN A 79 0.09 0.62 2.71
C ASN A 79 -1.01 -0.26 2.14
N HIS A 80 -1.33 -1.33 2.83
CA HIS A 80 -2.48 -2.15 2.45
C HIS A 80 -3.17 -2.74 3.67
N SER A 81 -4.44 -2.94 3.52
CA SER A 81 -5.25 -3.74 4.43
C SER A 81 -6.04 -4.77 3.61
N TRP A 82 -6.14 -5.94 4.15
CA TRP A 82 -6.76 -7.08 3.50
C TRP A 82 -7.55 -7.89 4.53
N TYR A 83 -8.81 -8.16 4.22
CA TYR A 83 -9.72 -8.93 5.06
C TYR A 83 -10.48 -9.91 4.19
N GLY A 84 -10.69 -11.11 4.69
CA GLY A 84 -11.45 -12.09 3.92
C GLY A 84 -11.98 -13.21 4.78
N ILE A 85 -12.92 -13.91 4.17
CA ILE A 85 -13.50 -15.15 4.66
C ILE A 85 -13.55 -16.17 3.52
N LEU A 86 -13.12 -17.37 3.81
CA LEU A 86 -13.26 -18.54 2.97
C LEU A 86 -14.03 -19.59 3.78
N ALA A 87 -15.13 -20.07 3.24
CA ALA A 87 -15.90 -21.14 3.86
C ALA A 87 -16.13 -22.25 2.83
N ASN A 88 -16.03 -23.49 3.26
CA ASN A 88 -16.27 -24.67 2.44
C ASN A 88 -17.06 -25.71 3.22
N LEU A 89 -18.25 -26.02 2.71
CA LEU A 89 -19.12 -27.10 3.19
C LEU A 89 -18.87 -28.33 2.33
N ASN A 90 -18.52 -29.45 2.95
CA ASN A 90 -18.38 -30.74 2.29
C ASN A 90 -19.46 -31.68 2.79
N HIS A 91 -20.10 -32.41 1.89
CA HIS A 91 -21.16 -33.35 2.21
C HIS A 91 -21.01 -34.63 1.40
N ASN A 92 -20.86 -35.76 2.08
CA ASN A 92 -20.88 -37.09 1.50
C ASN A 92 -22.31 -37.57 1.36
N ILE A 93 -22.85 -37.66 0.16
CA ILE A 93 -24.20 -38.16 -0.10
C ILE A 93 -24.23 -39.66 0.25
N ASP A 94 -23.30 -40.42 -0.32
CA ASP A 94 -23.10 -41.85 -0.11
C ASP A 94 -21.61 -42.21 -0.24
N GLN A 95 -21.29 -43.49 -0.49
CA GLN A 95 -19.91 -43.97 -0.63
C GLN A 95 -19.23 -43.53 -1.92
N ASN A 96 -20.00 -43.17 -2.92
CA ASN A 96 -19.50 -42.81 -4.25
C ASN A 96 -19.59 -41.31 -4.57
N TRP A 97 -20.52 -40.58 -3.95
CA TRP A 97 -20.80 -39.18 -4.28
C TRP A 97 -20.49 -38.24 -3.14
N ALA A 98 -19.73 -37.21 -3.43
CA ALA A 98 -19.47 -36.09 -2.55
C ALA A 98 -19.79 -34.75 -3.21
N LEU A 99 -20.28 -33.80 -2.42
CA LEU A 99 -20.55 -32.44 -2.80
C LEU A 99 -19.68 -31.51 -1.97
N SER A 100 -19.14 -30.50 -2.62
CA SER A 100 -18.51 -29.37 -1.93
C SER A 100 -19.13 -28.08 -2.42
N PHE A 101 -19.42 -27.18 -1.51
CA PHE A 101 -19.93 -25.85 -1.80
C PHE A 101 -19.20 -24.81 -0.96
N GLY A 102 -18.72 -23.74 -1.57
CA GLY A 102 -17.92 -22.76 -0.87
C GLY A 102 -18.21 -21.32 -1.24
N LEU A 103 -17.79 -20.45 -0.33
CA LEU A 103 -17.81 -19.00 -0.42
C LEU A 103 -16.39 -18.47 -0.23
N ASP A 104 -15.94 -17.58 -1.14
CA ASP A 104 -14.76 -16.74 -0.96
C ASP A 104 -15.19 -15.27 -1.05
N ALA A 105 -15.01 -14.52 0.02
CA ALA A 105 -15.28 -13.09 0.04
C ALA A 105 -14.11 -12.34 0.67
N ARG A 106 -13.68 -11.26 0.01
CA ARG A 106 -12.54 -10.46 0.48
C ARG A 106 -12.66 -9.00 0.09
N THR A 107 -12.05 -8.15 0.89
CA THR A 107 -11.84 -6.74 0.58
C THR A 107 -10.38 -6.38 0.78
N TYR A 108 -9.87 -5.58 -0.13
CA TYR A 108 -8.52 -5.04 -0.13
C TYR A 108 -8.58 -3.53 -0.25
N LYS A 109 -7.75 -2.82 0.50
CA LYS A 109 -7.46 -1.40 0.31
C LYS A 109 -5.96 -1.20 0.24
N GLY A 110 -5.51 -0.55 -0.84
CA GLY A 110 -4.16 -0.05 -1.02
C GLY A 110 -4.14 1.47 -0.91
N GLU A 111 -3.21 2.02 -0.13
CA GLU A 111 -2.96 3.46 -0.02
C GLU A 111 -1.58 3.75 -0.60
N HIS A 112 -1.53 4.60 -1.61
CA HIS A 112 -0.31 4.95 -2.34
C HIS A 112 -0.14 6.45 -2.34
N PHE A 113 0.85 6.96 -1.61
CA PHE A 113 1.16 8.39 -1.55
C PHE A 113 2.65 8.61 -1.35
N ARG A 114 3.07 9.86 -1.52
CA ARG A 114 4.43 10.29 -1.14
C ARG A 114 4.38 11.21 0.07
N GLU A 115 5.44 11.18 0.83
CA GLU A 115 5.67 12.07 1.98
C GLU A 115 7.12 12.55 2.01
N VAL A 116 7.35 13.69 2.63
CA VAL A 116 8.69 14.16 2.97
C VAL A 116 9.19 13.34 4.15
N ARG A 117 10.28 12.61 3.97
CA ARG A 117 10.90 11.84 5.03
C ARG A 117 11.98 12.63 5.76
N ASP A 118 12.79 13.38 4.99
CA ASP A 118 13.86 14.19 5.51
C ASP A 118 14.08 15.40 4.60
N LEU A 119 14.25 16.57 5.19
CA LEU A 119 14.51 17.82 4.48
C LEU A 119 15.94 17.95 3.98
N MET A 120 16.82 17.00 4.32
CA MET A 120 18.23 17.01 3.92
C MET A 120 18.93 18.33 4.26
N GLY A 121 18.76 18.82 5.49
CA GLY A 121 19.40 20.03 5.99
C GLY A 121 18.70 21.35 5.65
N GLY A 122 17.60 21.33 4.92
CA GLY A 122 16.82 22.53 4.63
C GLY A 122 15.79 22.88 5.72
N ASN A 123 15.20 24.06 5.63
CA ASN A 123 14.25 24.59 6.61
C ASN A 123 12.84 24.01 6.40
N ASP A 124 12.44 23.79 5.14
CA ASP A 124 11.12 23.29 4.74
C ASP A 124 11.14 22.70 3.34
N TRP A 125 10.01 22.12 2.93
CA TRP A 125 9.72 21.71 1.56
C TRP A 125 8.52 22.46 1.01
N GLN A 126 8.70 23.10 -0.15
CA GLN A 126 7.65 23.80 -0.86
C GLN A 126 7.09 22.91 -1.97
N GLU A 127 5.91 22.36 -1.76
CA GLU A 127 5.21 21.54 -2.75
C GLU A 127 4.41 22.42 -3.69
N ALA A 128 4.76 22.38 -4.97
CA ALA A 128 4.00 23.02 -6.03
C ALA A 128 2.99 22.04 -6.63
N PHE A 129 1.74 22.41 -6.70
CA PHE A 129 0.69 21.61 -7.31
C PHE A 129 -0.24 22.45 -8.19
N LYS A 130 -0.75 21.80 -9.24
CA LYS A 130 -1.76 22.40 -10.11
C LYS A 130 -3.15 21.94 -9.69
N TYR A 131 -4.10 22.86 -9.71
CA TYR A 131 -5.50 22.55 -9.50
C TYR A 131 -6.34 23.13 -10.63
N ALA A 132 -7.34 22.38 -11.05
CA ALA A 132 -8.27 22.85 -12.07
C ALA A 132 -9.22 23.89 -11.46
N VAL A 133 -9.42 24.98 -12.18
CA VAL A 133 -10.48 25.96 -11.94
C VAL A 133 -11.29 26.02 -13.20
N ASP A 134 -12.61 25.99 -13.12
CA ASP A 134 -13.49 26.06 -14.28
C ASP A 134 -13.14 27.28 -15.14
N GLY A 135 -12.82 27.03 -16.41
CA GLY A 135 -12.53 28.07 -17.43
C GLY A 135 -11.14 28.65 -17.42
N ASP A 136 -10.22 28.20 -16.58
CA ASP A 136 -8.87 28.80 -16.46
C ASP A 136 -7.78 27.70 -16.45
N GLY A 137 -7.24 27.32 -17.54
CA GLY A 137 -6.15 26.35 -17.78
C GLY A 137 -5.33 25.74 -16.64
N GLY A 138 -5.86 25.81 -15.42
CA GLY A 138 -5.29 25.35 -14.16
C GLY A 138 -4.35 26.38 -13.52
N ARG A 139 -4.50 26.61 -12.21
CA ARG A 139 -3.62 27.47 -11.40
C ARG A 139 -2.60 26.64 -10.66
N SER A 140 -1.41 27.23 -10.47
CA SER A 140 -0.38 26.65 -9.62
C SER A 140 -0.44 27.28 -8.23
N LYS A 141 -0.33 26.46 -7.20
CA LYS A 141 -0.24 26.88 -5.81
C LYS A 141 0.92 26.16 -5.13
N THR A 142 1.57 26.84 -4.22
CA THR A 142 2.63 26.27 -3.40
C THR A 142 2.17 26.17 -1.97
N ARG A 143 2.52 25.10 -1.27
CA ARG A 143 2.29 24.91 0.15
C ARG A 143 3.56 24.40 0.81
N THR A 144 3.75 24.81 2.06
CA THR A 144 4.78 24.23 2.93
C THR A 144 4.30 22.88 3.45
N VAL A 145 5.16 21.89 3.43
CA VAL A 145 4.85 20.52 3.86
C VAL A 145 5.82 20.13 4.97
N ASP A 146 5.27 19.65 6.07
CA ASP A 146 6.06 19.15 7.19
C ASP A 146 6.60 17.75 6.88
N PRO A 147 7.85 17.48 7.28
CA PRO A 147 8.39 16.14 7.20
C PRO A 147 7.59 15.17 8.08
N ASN A 148 7.33 13.99 7.55
CA ASN A 148 6.76 12.90 8.33
C ASN A 148 7.80 11.82 8.56
N SER A 149 8.46 11.90 9.70
CA SER A 149 9.47 10.93 10.13
C SER A 149 8.89 9.82 11.02
N THR A 150 7.57 9.80 11.28
CA THR A 150 7.04 8.85 12.24
C THR A 150 7.14 7.42 11.71
N ALA A 151 7.95 6.63 12.38
CA ALA A 151 8.01 5.19 12.21
C ALA A 151 6.82 4.46 12.89
N LEU A 152 5.92 5.19 13.54
CA LEU A 152 4.80 4.61 14.25
C LEU A 152 3.82 3.97 13.26
N TRP A 153 3.60 2.70 13.44
CA TRP A 153 2.90 1.85 12.50
C TRP A 153 1.43 2.21 12.28
N PHE A 154 0.79 2.75 13.30
CA PHE A 154 -0.63 3.14 13.29
C PHE A 154 -0.89 4.61 12.98
N VAL A 155 0.17 5.44 12.89
CA VAL A 155 0.03 6.86 12.56
C VAL A 155 0.07 7.03 11.03
N LYS A 156 -0.94 7.67 10.50
CA LYS A 156 -1.02 8.03 9.07
C LYS A 156 -0.54 9.44 8.84
N THR A 157 0.16 9.66 7.75
CA THR A 157 0.51 11.00 7.27
C THR A 157 -0.76 11.77 6.92
N PRO A 158 -0.98 12.95 7.51
CA PRO A 158 -2.09 13.81 7.12
C PRO A 158 -2.09 14.09 5.62
N ALA A 159 -3.26 14.19 4.98
CA ALA A 159 -3.36 14.47 3.56
C ALA A 159 -2.66 15.77 3.17
N ALA A 160 -2.65 16.78 4.07
CA ALA A 160 -1.94 18.05 3.87
C ALA A 160 -0.42 17.89 3.74
N ASN A 161 0.16 16.81 4.28
CA ASN A 161 1.60 16.52 4.26
C ASN A 161 1.98 15.45 3.21
N ARG A 162 1.04 15.03 2.37
CA ARG A 162 1.32 14.16 1.23
C ARG A 162 1.71 14.99 0.02
N ILE A 163 2.70 14.53 -0.71
CA ILE A 163 3.29 15.24 -1.87
C ILE A 163 3.16 14.42 -3.14
N ALA A 164 3.24 15.09 -4.28
CA ALA A 164 3.24 14.54 -5.63
C ALA A 164 1.97 13.75 -5.99
N TYR A 165 1.68 12.65 -5.31
CA TYR A 165 0.47 11.86 -5.53
C TYR A 165 -0.10 11.31 -4.23
N ASP A 166 -1.41 11.08 -4.24
CA ASP A 166 -2.19 10.48 -3.16
C ASP A 166 -3.36 9.69 -3.77
N ASN A 167 -3.19 8.39 -3.91
CA ASN A 167 -4.13 7.52 -4.59
C ASN A 167 -4.48 6.33 -3.69
N ASP A 168 -5.77 6.08 -3.55
CA ASP A 168 -6.28 4.90 -2.87
C ASP A 168 -6.92 3.95 -3.89
N GLY A 169 -6.59 2.67 -3.80
CA GLY A 169 -7.25 1.60 -4.52
C GLY A 169 -8.07 0.73 -3.57
N LYS A 170 -9.30 0.42 -3.92
CA LYS A 170 -10.14 -0.54 -3.19
C LYS A 170 -10.66 -1.60 -4.14
N ASN A 171 -10.53 -2.86 -3.74
CA ASN A 171 -11.11 -3.99 -4.44
C ASN A 171 -11.93 -4.82 -3.46
N THR A 172 -13.16 -5.15 -3.86
CA THR A 172 -14.04 -6.05 -3.11
C THR A 172 -14.48 -7.16 -4.05
N TYR A 173 -14.34 -8.37 -3.58
CA TYR A 173 -14.62 -9.58 -4.33
C TYR A 173 -15.49 -10.51 -3.48
N ALA A 174 -16.44 -11.18 -4.15
CA ALA A 174 -17.19 -12.28 -3.57
C ALA A 174 -17.46 -13.32 -4.66
N GLY A 175 -17.26 -14.58 -4.35
CA GLY A 175 -17.45 -15.71 -5.25
C GLY A 175 -18.07 -16.90 -4.52
N LEU A 176 -18.90 -17.63 -5.24
CA LEU A 176 -19.38 -18.94 -4.83
C LEU A 176 -18.76 -19.99 -5.75
N PHE A 177 -18.45 -21.14 -5.21
CA PHE A 177 -17.95 -22.27 -5.97
C PHE A 177 -18.61 -23.58 -5.49
N GLY A 178 -18.70 -24.54 -6.38
CA GLY A 178 -19.23 -25.86 -6.08
C GLY A 178 -18.52 -26.94 -6.88
N GLN A 179 -18.42 -28.11 -6.30
CA GLN A 179 -17.83 -29.30 -6.89
C GLN A 179 -18.70 -30.51 -6.57
N VAL A 180 -18.86 -31.38 -7.55
CA VAL A 180 -19.43 -32.72 -7.40
C VAL A 180 -18.34 -33.71 -7.70
N GLU A 181 -18.12 -34.66 -6.84
CA GLU A 181 -17.14 -35.72 -7.00
C GLU A 181 -17.84 -37.08 -7.01
N TYR A 182 -17.48 -37.92 -7.98
CA TYR A 182 -17.88 -39.30 -8.06
C TYR A 182 -16.65 -40.19 -7.99
N ASN A 183 -16.61 -41.10 -7.06
CA ASN A 183 -15.56 -42.09 -6.90
C ASN A 183 -16.13 -43.50 -7.11
N ASP A 184 -15.64 -44.20 -8.13
CA ASP A 184 -15.98 -45.60 -8.42
C ASP A 184 -14.81 -46.45 -7.90
N ASP A 185 -14.98 -47.03 -6.73
CA ASP A 185 -14.01 -47.96 -6.15
C ASP A 185 -14.07 -49.31 -6.91
N LYS A 186 -13.46 -49.37 -8.11
CA LYS A 186 -13.15 -50.58 -8.79
C LYS A 186 -11.68 -50.95 -8.71
#